data_93bde9bd01fab28188981fd273029eac
#
_entry.id   93bde9bd01fab28188981fd273029eac
#
_cell.length_a   1.000
_cell.length_b   1.000
_cell.length_c   1.000
_cell.angle_alpha   90.00
_cell.angle_beta   90.00
_cell.angle_gamma   90.00
#
_symmetry.space_group_name_H-M   'P 1'
#
loop_
_entity.id
_entity.type
_entity.pdbx_description
1 polymer ?
#
loop_
_entity_poly.entity_id
_entity_poly.type
_entity_poly.pdbx_seq_one_letter_code
_entity_poly.pdbx_strand_id
1 'polypeptide(L)'
;LHTLKLQAGGYQVVQATDWAVLIPAREDVLLEGYELMQDWLIVEEREQGLPVLRQVSFETGESPKLSFNDPVYTVFSHYNPQFDSTKFRYQYTSFTTPSSVYELDLNTGETTLLKQSQVMGDFTSQDYQSERVWVKARDGVQVPVSLVYKKSLFNNNNPLLVYAYGSYGHSLDIGFSSANLSLLDRGFV
;
A
#
# COMPACT_ATOMS: atom_id res chain seq x y z
N LEU A 1 9.95 5.93 -14.70
CA LEU A 1 10.71 4.70 -14.82
C LEU A 1 11.08 4.49 -16.31
N HIS A 2 12.34 4.15 -16.58
CA HIS A 2 12.83 3.87 -17.92
C HIS A 2 13.21 2.40 -18.04
N THR A 3 13.03 1.84 -19.21
CA THR A 3 13.41 0.47 -19.53
C THR A 3 14.30 0.42 -20.75
N LEU A 4 15.09 -0.63 -20.83
CA LEU A 4 15.93 -0.95 -21.94
C LEU A 4 15.74 -2.42 -22.30
N LYS A 5 15.48 -2.70 -23.57
CA LYS A 5 15.42 -4.06 -24.09
C LYS A 5 16.83 -4.55 -24.41
N LEU A 6 17.37 -5.47 -23.60
CA LEU A 6 18.63 -6.12 -23.89
C LEU A 6 18.39 -7.28 -24.85
N GLN A 7 19.20 -7.36 -25.92
CA GLN A 7 19.19 -8.53 -26.80
C GLN A 7 20.05 -9.66 -26.19
N ALA A 8 19.59 -10.89 -26.29
CA ALA A 8 20.34 -12.05 -25.85
C ALA A 8 21.64 -12.18 -26.68
N GLY A 9 22.82 -12.23 -26.04
CA GLY A 9 24.09 -12.56 -26.70
C GLY A 9 25.29 -11.67 -26.44
N GLY A 10 25.32 -10.85 -25.40
CA GLY A 10 26.54 -10.14 -25.01
C GLY A 10 26.33 -8.82 -24.30
N TYR A 11 27.39 -8.30 -23.68
CA TYR A 11 27.40 -6.96 -23.10
C TYR A 11 27.42 -5.92 -24.23
N GLN A 12 26.35 -5.16 -24.38
CA GLN A 12 26.30 -4.02 -25.28
C GLN A 12 26.45 -2.73 -24.48
N VAL A 13 27.23 -1.81 -25.01
CA VAL A 13 27.23 -0.41 -24.48
C VAL A 13 25.94 0.25 -24.93
N VAL A 14 25.10 0.58 -23.99
CA VAL A 14 23.79 1.18 -24.24
C VAL A 14 23.89 2.68 -24.04
N GLN A 15 23.37 3.44 -24.98
CA GLN A 15 23.27 4.90 -24.88
C GLN A 15 21.97 5.28 -24.13
N ALA A 16 21.97 6.36 -23.38
CA ALA A 16 20.76 6.86 -22.70
C ALA A 16 19.61 7.17 -23.67
N THR A 17 19.92 7.42 -24.95
CA THR A 17 18.96 7.60 -26.05
C THR A 17 18.16 6.35 -26.40
N ASP A 18 18.65 5.18 -25.99
CA ASP A 18 17.99 3.90 -26.27
C ASP A 18 16.96 3.54 -25.18
N TRP A 19 16.86 4.37 -24.15
CA TRP A 19 15.93 4.15 -23.06
C TRP A 19 14.53 4.65 -23.42
N ALA A 20 13.54 3.79 -23.23
CA ALA A 20 12.13 4.16 -23.39
C ALA A 20 11.49 4.41 -22.02
N VAL A 21 10.56 5.38 -21.98
CA VAL A 21 9.76 5.63 -20.79
C VAL A 21 8.74 4.50 -20.66
N LEU A 22 8.84 3.70 -19.61
CA LEU A 22 7.85 2.67 -19.29
C LEU A 22 6.69 3.24 -18.45
N ILE A 23 7.02 4.03 -17.42
CA ILE A 23 6.04 4.71 -16.58
C ILE A 23 6.39 6.19 -16.57
N PRO A 24 5.55 7.06 -17.15
CA PRO A 24 5.77 8.50 -17.15
C PRO A 24 5.68 9.07 -15.73
N ALA A 25 6.39 10.18 -15.49
CA ALA A 25 6.25 10.92 -14.25
C ALA A 25 4.83 11.53 -14.15
N ARG A 26 4.29 11.53 -12.94
CA ARG A 26 3.01 12.14 -12.58
C ARG A 26 3.23 13.04 -11.37
N GLU A 27 2.60 14.20 -11.35
CA GLU A 27 2.80 15.19 -10.27
C GLU A 27 2.14 14.75 -8.94
N ASP A 28 1.10 13.94 -9.04
CA ASP A 28 0.26 13.48 -7.92
C ASP A 28 0.60 12.07 -7.42
N VAL A 29 1.63 11.44 -8.00
CA VAL A 29 2.04 10.07 -7.67
C VAL A 29 3.54 9.98 -7.49
N LEU A 30 3.98 9.55 -6.31
CA LEU A 30 5.37 9.24 -6.03
C LEU A 30 5.65 7.77 -6.38
N LEU A 31 6.68 7.53 -7.20
CA LEU A 31 7.21 6.19 -7.43
C LEU A 31 8.17 5.86 -6.29
N GLU A 32 7.82 4.88 -5.46
CA GLU A 32 8.61 4.47 -4.28
C GLU A 32 9.53 3.29 -4.57
N GLY A 33 9.08 2.34 -5.41
CA GLY A 33 9.84 1.16 -5.72
C GLY A 33 9.26 0.36 -6.89
N TYR A 34 9.95 -0.72 -7.21
CA TYR A 34 9.44 -1.69 -8.18
C TYR A 34 10.06 -3.07 -7.94
N GLU A 35 9.35 -4.09 -8.39
CA GLU A 35 9.83 -5.46 -8.46
C GLU A 35 9.66 -6.00 -9.87
N LEU A 36 10.76 -6.49 -10.45
CA LEU A 36 10.80 -7.01 -11.81
C LEU A 36 10.65 -8.52 -11.78
N MET A 37 9.66 -9.01 -12.51
CA MET A 37 9.43 -10.41 -12.80
C MET A 37 9.53 -10.64 -14.31
N GLN A 38 9.59 -11.89 -14.78
CA GLN A 38 9.81 -12.20 -16.19
C GLN A 38 8.81 -11.50 -17.12
N ASP A 39 7.50 -11.62 -16.81
CA ASP A 39 6.41 -11.14 -17.67
C ASP A 39 5.67 -9.94 -17.06
N TRP A 40 6.11 -9.49 -15.88
CA TRP A 40 5.42 -8.48 -15.08
C TRP A 40 6.38 -7.50 -14.43
N LEU A 41 5.93 -6.28 -14.26
CA LEU A 41 6.54 -5.31 -13.36
C LEU A 41 5.52 -4.93 -12.29
N ILE A 42 5.87 -5.12 -11.03
CA ILE A 42 5.09 -4.58 -9.92
C ILE A 42 5.70 -3.25 -9.53
N VAL A 43 4.87 -2.23 -9.48
CA VAL A 43 5.29 -0.87 -9.16
C VAL A 43 4.68 -0.46 -7.84
N GLU A 44 5.52 0.01 -6.93
CA GLU A 44 5.12 0.58 -5.65
C GLU A 44 5.01 2.09 -5.81
N GLU A 45 3.83 2.60 -5.62
CA GLU A 45 3.50 4.02 -5.79
C GLU A 45 2.88 4.56 -4.50
N ARG A 46 2.97 5.88 -4.32
CA ARG A 46 2.20 6.59 -3.30
C ARG A 46 1.31 7.62 -3.97
N GLU A 47 0.02 7.46 -3.77
CA GLU A 47 -1.00 8.34 -4.33
C GLU A 47 -1.90 8.86 -3.21
N GLN A 48 -2.06 10.18 -3.15
CA GLN A 48 -2.81 10.84 -2.08
C GLN A 48 -2.37 10.42 -0.66
N GLY A 49 -1.09 10.05 -0.49
CA GLY A 49 -0.51 9.62 0.78
C GLY A 49 -0.76 8.14 1.16
N LEU A 50 -1.41 7.34 0.31
CA LEU A 50 -1.55 5.89 0.49
C LEU A 50 -0.61 5.11 -0.44
N PRO A 51 0.03 4.04 0.03
CA PRO A 51 0.79 3.15 -0.84
C PRO A 51 -0.15 2.37 -1.76
N VAL A 52 0.27 2.20 -3.00
CA VAL A 52 -0.48 1.53 -4.07
C VAL A 52 0.45 0.54 -4.76
N LEU A 53 -0.01 -0.67 -5.00
CA LEU A 53 0.64 -1.63 -5.89
C LEU A 53 -0.03 -1.61 -7.25
N ARG A 54 0.78 -1.46 -8.29
CA ARG A 54 0.36 -1.51 -9.70
C ARG A 54 1.05 -2.68 -10.37
N GLN A 55 0.28 -3.51 -11.03
CA GLN A 55 0.76 -4.63 -11.83
C GLN A 55 0.83 -4.19 -13.30
N VAL A 56 1.99 -4.30 -13.92
CA VAL A 56 2.18 -3.99 -15.35
C VAL A 56 2.52 -5.26 -16.10
N SER A 57 1.70 -5.62 -17.07
CA SER A 57 1.96 -6.76 -17.97
C SER A 57 2.85 -6.33 -19.12
N PHE A 58 3.93 -7.05 -19.38
CA PHE A 58 4.78 -6.80 -20.56
C PHE A 58 4.17 -7.33 -21.85
N GLU A 59 3.26 -8.29 -21.77
CA GLU A 59 2.56 -8.84 -22.93
C GLU A 59 1.45 -7.90 -23.42
N THR A 60 0.57 -7.49 -22.53
CA THR A 60 -0.63 -6.71 -22.90
C THR A 60 -0.46 -5.20 -22.74
N GLY A 61 0.51 -4.77 -21.95
CA GLY A 61 0.67 -3.36 -21.54
C GLY A 61 -0.37 -2.88 -20.52
N GLU A 62 -1.28 -3.74 -20.08
CA GLU A 62 -2.24 -3.41 -19.04
C GLU A 62 -1.55 -3.13 -17.72
N SER A 63 -2.12 -2.19 -16.97
CA SER A 63 -1.48 -1.66 -15.76
C SER A 63 -2.50 -1.39 -14.64
N PRO A 64 -3.27 -2.41 -14.19
CA PRO A 64 -4.22 -2.24 -13.12
C PRO A 64 -3.56 -2.02 -11.77
N LYS A 65 -4.22 -1.25 -10.91
CA LYS A 65 -3.89 -1.15 -9.49
C LYS A 65 -4.56 -2.27 -8.71
N LEU A 66 -3.89 -2.80 -7.69
CA LEU A 66 -4.53 -3.67 -6.72
C LEU A 66 -5.53 -2.86 -5.89
N SER A 67 -6.71 -3.42 -5.67
CA SER A 67 -7.79 -2.79 -4.90
C SER A 67 -7.94 -3.45 -3.54
N PHE A 68 -8.19 -2.65 -2.51
CA PHE A 68 -8.39 -3.10 -1.14
C PHE A 68 -9.68 -2.54 -0.57
N ASN A 69 -10.29 -3.27 0.37
CA ASN A 69 -11.58 -2.88 0.95
C ASN A 69 -11.47 -1.81 2.03
N ASP A 70 -10.34 -1.77 2.76
CA ASP A 70 -10.16 -0.76 3.80
C ASP A 70 -9.93 0.64 3.17
N PRO A 71 -10.53 1.71 3.69
CA PRO A 71 -10.33 3.06 3.17
C PRO A 71 -8.93 3.61 3.43
N VAL A 72 -8.23 3.03 4.42
CA VAL A 72 -6.87 3.35 4.80
C VAL A 72 -6.11 2.07 5.12
N TYR A 73 -4.96 1.91 4.51
CA TYR A 73 -4.15 0.69 4.59
C TYR A 73 -2.69 0.98 4.26
N THR A 74 -1.86 0.00 4.51
CA THR A 74 -0.48 -0.08 4.02
C THR A 74 -0.28 -1.39 3.28
N VAL A 75 0.32 -1.31 2.11
CA VAL A 75 0.65 -2.45 1.25
C VAL A 75 2.04 -2.24 0.66
N PHE A 76 2.83 -3.31 0.59
CA PHE A 76 4.16 -3.32 -0.05
C PHE A 76 4.54 -4.73 -0.48
N SER A 77 5.47 -4.84 -1.42
CA SER A 77 6.02 -6.12 -1.87
C SER A 77 6.60 -6.90 -0.69
N HIS A 78 6.33 -8.19 -0.66
CA HIS A 78 6.98 -9.12 0.26
C HIS A 78 8.17 -9.79 -0.44
N TYR A 79 8.73 -10.86 0.11
CA TYR A 79 9.86 -11.57 -0.50
C TYR A 79 9.41 -12.43 -1.70
N ASN A 80 9.87 -12.10 -2.93
CA ASN A 80 9.55 -12.74 -4.20
C ASN A 80 10.83 -13.14 -4.95
N PRO A 81 11.55 -14.20 -4.54
CA PRO A 81 12.88 -14.49 -5.07
C PRO A 81 12.88 -15.15 -6.47
N GLN A 82 11.72 -15.59 -6.96
CA GLN A 82 11.61 -16.30 -8.23
C GLN A 82 11.21 -15.34 -9.35
N PHE A 83 12.15 -15.04 -10.23
CA PHE A 83 11.96 -14.13 -11.35
C PHE A 83 10.89 -14.61 -12.36
N ASP A 84 10.84 -15.93 -12.62
CA ASP A 84 9.91 -16.58 -13.56
C ASP A 84 8.57 -17.00 -12.94
N SER A 85 8.29 -16.52 -11.71
CA SER A 85 7.03 -16.81 -11.02
C SER A 85 5.88 -15.96 -11.59
N THR A 86 4.70 -16.57 -11.67
CA THR A 86 3.41 -15.87 -11.89
C THR A 86 2.71 -15.55 -10.57
N LYS A 87 3.34 -15.84 -9.44
CA LYS A 87 2.84 -15.58 -8.10
C LYS A 87 3.62 -14.44 -7.48
N PHE A 88 2.90 -13.42 -7.03
CA PHE A 88 3.47 -12.25 -6.36
C PHE A 88 2.97 -12.17 -4.93
N ARG A 89 3.88 -12.09 -3.96
CA ARG A 89 3.55 -11.94 -2.54
C ARG A 89 3.67 -10.49 -2.13
N TYR A 90 2.67 -10.04 -1.39
CA TYR A 90 2.65 -8.72 -0.78
C TYR A 90 2.22 -8.79 0.69
N GLN A 91 2.66 -7.83 1.46
CA GLN A 91 2.21 -7.63 2.82
C GLN A 91 1.14 -6.54 2.84
N TYR A 92 0.10 -6.77 3.62
CA TYR A 92 -1.02 -5.85 3.80
C TYR A 92 -1.33 -5.70 5.29
N THR A 93 -1.68 -4.50 5.69
CA THR A 93 -2.21 -4.19 7.02
C THR A 93 -3.11 -2.96 6.95
N SER A 94 -4.05 -2.85 7.87
CA SER A 94 -4.84 -1.63 8.08
C SER A 94 -4.99 -1.36 9.59
N PHE A 95 -5.74 -0.36 9.98
CA PHE A 95 -6.08 -0.18 11.39
C PHE A 95 -6.90 -1.32 11.97
N THR A 96 -7.67 -2.02 11.14
CA THR A 96 -8.61 -3.08 11.53
C THR A 96 -8.22 -4.46 11.02
N THR A 97 -7.17 -4.54 10.19
CA THR A 97 -6.65 -5.80 9.64
C THR A 97 -5.22 -6.02 10.13
N PRO A 98 -4.97 -7.07 10.93
CA PRO A 98 -3.63 -7.45 11.36
C PRO A 98 -2.70 -7.70 10.17
N SER A 99 -1.39 -7.52 10.40
CA SER A 99 -0.38 -7.75 9.36
C SER A 99 -0.57 -9.12 8.71
N SER A 100 -0.73 -9.12 7.40
CA SER A 100 -1.13 -10.26 6.58
C SER A 100 -0.24 -10.38 5.36
N VAL A 101 0.13 -11.59 4.99
CA VAL A 101 0.84 -11.89 3.75
C VAL A 101 -0.14 -12.56 2.81
N TYR A 102 -0.25 -12.01 1.63
CA TYR A 102 -1.08 -12.51 0.53
C TYR A 102 -0.22 -12.94 -0.65
N GLU A 103 -0.72 -13.86 -1.42
CA GLU A 103 -0.18 -14.26 -2.72
C GLU A 103 -1.20 -13.95 -3.81
N LEU A 104 -0.82 -13.14 -4.77
CA LEU A 104 -1.58 -12.77 -5.96
C LEU A 104 -1.12 -13.64 -7.12
N ASP A 105 -2.05 -14.26 -7.81
CA ASP A 105 -1.82 -14.84 -9.14
C ASP A 105 -1.90 -13.72 -10.18
N LEU A 106 -0.79 -13.41 -10.81
CA LEU A 106 -0.68 -12.30 -11.76
C LEU A 106 -1.47 -12.53 -13.06
N ASN A 107 -1.74 -13.78 -13.41
CA ASN A 107 -2.52 -14.12 -14.60
C ASN A 107 -4.03 -14.04 -14.37
N THR A 108 -4.49 -14.47 -13.19
CA THR A 108 -5.93 -14.55 -12.89
C THR A 108 -6.44 -13.40 -12.04
N GLY A 109 -5.55 -12.71 -11.32
CA GLY A 109 -5.91 -11.70 -10.34
C GLY A 109 -6.43 -12.29 -9.02
N GLU A 110 -6.44 -13.60 -8.87
CA GLU A 110 -6.88 -14.25 -7.63
C GLU A 110 -5.87 -14.03 -6.50
N THR A 111 -6.39 -13.74 -5.31
CA THR A 111 -5.58 -13.48 -4.12
C THR A 111 -5.85 -14.52 -3.04
N THR A 112 -4.78 -15.08 -2.48
CA THR A 112 -4.82 -16.07 -1.41
C THR A 112 -4.14 -15.52 -0.17
N LEU A 113 -4.80 -15.57 0.99
CA LEU A 113 -4.18 -15.27 2.29
C LEU A 113 -3.26 -16.42 2.68
N LEU A 114 -1.96 -16.14 2.79
CA LEU A 114 -0.97 -17.13 3.23
C LEU A 114 -0.78 -17.13 4.74
N LYS A 115 -0.74 -15.93 5.34
CA LYS A 115 -0.51 -15.78 6.78
C LYS A 115 -1.13 -14.47 7.27
N GLN A 116 -1.69 -14.52 8.46
CA GLN A 116 -2.12 -13.33 9.21
C GLN A 116 -1.61 -13.41 10.63
N SER A 117 -1.15 -12.29 11.17
CA SER A 117 -0.73 -12.19 12.58
C SER A 117 -1.93 -12.41 13.50
N GLN A 118 -1.72 -13.23 14.51
CA GLN A 118 -2.74 -13.46 15.53
C GLN A 118 -2.82 -12.27 16.49
N VAL A 119 -4.03 -11.90 16.86
CA VAL A 119 -4.30 -10.90 17.88
C VAL A 119 -4.73 -11.63 19.15
N MET A 120 -4.06 -11.34 20.25
CA MET A 120 -4.40 -11.91 21.54
C MET A 120 -5.61 -11.17 22.14
N GLY A 121 -6.53 -11.92 22.75
CA GLY A 121 -7.75 -11.37 23.34
C GLY A 121 -8.95 -11.39 22.39
N ASP A 122 -10.01 -10.70 22.78
CA ASP A 122 -11.32 -10.71 22.10
C ASP A 122 -11.40 -9.65 20.99
N PHE A 123 -10.47 -9.69 20.05
CA PHE A 123 -10.48 -8.77 18.92
C PHE A 123 -11.38 -9.27 17.78
N THR A 124 -12.28 -8.39 17.34
CA THR A 124 -13.13 -8.58 16.16
C THR A 124 -13.06 -7.33 15.29
N SER A 125 -12.50 -7.44 14.08
CA SER A 125 -12.27 -6.27 13.20
C SER A 125 -13.55 -5.49 12.88
N GLN A 126 -14.71 -6.19 12.82
CA GLN A 126 -16.01 -5.60 12.56
C GLN A 126 -16.50 -4.64 13.65
N ASP A 127 -15.93 -4.71 14.86
CA ASP A 127 -16.27 -3.79 15.96
C ASP A 127 -15.66 -2.40 15.78
N TYR A 128 -14.66 -2.30 14.93
CA TYR A 128 -13.93 -1.06 14.67
C TYR A 128 -14.27 -0.49 13.32
N GLN A 129 -14.08 0.81 13.17
CA GLN A 129 -14.25 1.54 11.93
C GLN A 129 -12.99 2.34 11.64
N SER A 130 -12.49 2.25 10.41
CA SER A 130 -11.48 3.16 9.90
C SER A 130 -12.09 4.08 8.85
N GLU A 131 -11.62 5.30 8.79
CA GLU A 131 -12.07 6.31 7.84
C GLU A 131 -10.90 7.15 7.36
N ARG A 132 -11.08 7.75 6.19
CA ARG A 132 -10.17 8.76 5.68
C ARG A 132 -10.95 10.03 5.41
N VAL A 133 -10.56 11.11 6.08
CA VAL A 133 -11.15 12.42 5.92
C VAL A 133 -10.14 13.43 5.41
N TRP A 134 -10.62 14.46 4.74
CA TRP A 134 -9.80 15.55 4.24
C TRP A 134 -10.07 16.79 5.09
N VAL A 135 -9.02 17.30 5.73
CA VAL A 135 -9.11 18.47 6.61
C VAL A 135 -8.42 19.63 5.93
N LYS A 136 -9.14 20.74 5.81
CA LYS A 136 -8.58 21.97 5.24
C LYS A 136 -7.68 22.66 6.26
N ALA A 137 -6.39 22.78 5.94
CA ALA A 137 -5.43 23.53 6.72
C ALA A 137 -5.64 25.06 6.61
N ARG A 138 -4.93 25.84 7.45
CA ARG A 138 -5.07 27.29 7.48
C ARG A 138 -4.71 27.99 6.19
N ASP A 139 -3.77 27.42 5.44
CA ASP A 139 -3.33 27.87 4.10
C ASP A 139 -4.25 27.42 2.95
N GLY A 140 -5.28 26.64 3.27
CA GLY A 140 -6.25 26.11 2.31
C GLY A 140 -5.91 24.72 1.75
N VAL A 141 -4.75 24.17 2.07
CA VAL A 141 -4.34 22.84 1.62
C VAL A 141 -5.21 21.77 2.27
N GLN A 142 -5.61 20.77 1.49
CA GLN A 142 -6.34 19.60 1.99
C GLN A 142 -5.36 18.56 2.52
N VAL A 143 -5.48 18.24 3.81
CA VAL A 143 -4.64 17.28 4.50
C VAL A 143 -5.43 15.99 4.73
N PRO A 144 -4.96 14.83 4.25
CA PRO A 144 -5.60 13.55 4.52
C PRO A 144 -5.33 13.14 5.97
N VAL A 145 -6.40 12.78 6.67
CA VAL A 145 -6.34 12.28 8.05
C VAL A 145 -7.00 10.90 8.09
N SER A 146 -6.26 9.93 8.61
CA SER A 146 -6.75 8.57 8.81
C SER A 146 -7.26 8.42 10.24
N LEU A 147 -8.47 7.93 10.41
CA LEU A 147 -9.14 7.77 11.69
C LEU A 147 -9.43 6.29 11.96
N VAL A 148 -9.43 5.92 13.24
CA VAL A 148 -9.95 4.62 13.70
C VAL A 148 -10.63 4.78 15.05
N TYR A 149 -11.74 4.06 15.25
CA TYR A 149 -12.49 4.05 16.49
C TYR A 149 -13.29 2.75 16.67
N LYS A 150 -13.67 2.45 17.91
CA LYS A 150 -14.62 1.38 18.23
C LYS A 150 -16.05 1.86 18.04
N LYS A 151 -16.80 1.25 17.12
CA LYS A 151 -18.14 1.68 16.71
C LYS A 151 -19.10 1.87 17.87
N SER A 152 -19.12 0.95 18.83
CA SER A 152 -20.02 0.96 19.98
C SER A 152 -19.74 2.08 21.00
N LEU A 153 -18.54 2.68 20.93
CA LEU A 153 -18.11 3.73 21.86
C LEU A 153 -18.00 5.12 21.18
N PHE A 154 -18.20 5.18 19.88
CA PHE A 154 -18.05 6.42 19.13
C PHE A 154 -19.18 7.42 19.43
N ASN A 155 -18.81 8.65 19.80
CA ASN A 155 -19.69 9.77 20.04
C ASN A 155 -18.95 11.09 19.81
N ASN A 156 -19.63 12.24 19.88
CA ASN A 156 -19.03 13.54 19.57
C ASN A 156 -18.05 14.07 20.65
N ASN A 157 -17.86 13.36 21.76
CA ASN A 157 -17.02 13.79 22.89
C ASN A 157 -15.90 12.78 23.19
N ASN A 158 -15.55 11.93 22.23
CA ASN A 158 -14.46 10.97 22.42
C ASN A 158 -13.12 11.69 22.62
N PRO A 159 -12.26 11.19 23.52
CA PRO A 159 -10.89 11.64 23.59
C PRO A 159 -10.16 11.31 22.29
N LEU A 160 -9.34 12.25 21.83
CA LEU A 160 -8.62 12.13 20.55
C LEU A 160 -7.13 11.97 20.81
N LEU A 161 -6.52 10.92 20.22
CA LEU A 161 -5.08 10.78 20.09
C LEU A 161 -4.66 11.16 18.68
N VAL A 162 -3.94 12.27 18.55
CA VAL A 162 -3.39 12.71 17.25
C VAL A 162 -1.92 12.32 17.16
N TYR A 163 -1.56 11.61 16.09
CA TYR A 163 -0.20 11.23 15.80
C TYR A 163 0.18 11.70 14.40
N ALA A 164 1.25 12.45 14.28
CA ALA A 164 1.77 12.97 13.01
C ALA A 164 3.27 13.14 13.07
N TYR A 165 3.93 13.14 11.91
CA TYR A 165 5.37 13.40 11.80
C TYR A 165 5.67 14.76 11.15
N GLY A 166 5.23 14.98 9.92
CA GLY A 166 5.25 16.29 9.25
C GLY A 166 6.62 16.81 8.84
N SER A 167 7.59 15.92 8.53
CA SER A 167 8.94 16.32 8.11
C SER A 167 9.46 15.45 6.96
N TYR A 168 10.44 15.95 6.22
CA TYR A 168 11.16 15.26 5.12
C TYR A 168 10.27 14.65 4.03
N GLY A 169 9.06 15.18 3.81
CA GLY A 169 8.12 14.61 2.84
C GLY A 169 7.62 13.20 3.21
N HIS A 170 7.88 12.76 4.45
CA HIS A 170 7.53 11.41 4.89
C HIS A 170 6.05 11.32 5.29
N SER A 171 5.32 10.42 4.65
CA SER A 171 3.98 10.02 5.05
C SER A 171 4.06 8.89 6.08
N LEU A 172 3.29 9.00 7.16
CA LEU A 172 3.18 7.90 8.11
C LEU A 172 2.30 6.81 7.53
N ASP A 173 2.88 5.63 7.40
CA ASP A 173 2.14 4.44 7.04
C ASP A 173 1.33 3.95 8.24
N ILE A 174 0.11 3.54 7.97
CA ILE A 174 -0.79 3.01 8.99
C ILE A 174 -0.61 1.50 9.12
N GLY A 175 -0.89 0.99 10.31
CA GLY A 175 -0.84 -0.45 10.56
C GLY A 175 -1.66 -0.86 11.76
N PHE A 176 -1.94 -2.12 11.83
CA PHE A 176 -2.57 -2.72 13.00
C PHE A 176 -1.63 -2.66 14.21
N SER A 177 -2.15 -2.24 15.34
CA SER A 177 -1.43 -2.21 16.61
C SER A 177 -2.30 -2.71 17.75
N SER A 178 -1.91 -3.81 18.37
CA SER A 178 -2.59 -4.33 19.58
C SER A 178 -2.53 -3.33 20.75
N ALA A 179 -1.48 -2.48 20.80
CA ALA A 179 -1.40 -1.43 21.82
C ALA A 179 -2.50 -0.37 21.64
N ASN A 180 -2.83 -0.04 20.39
CA ASN A 180 -3.88 0.93 20.10
C ASN A 180 -5.29 0.39 20.45
N LEU A 181 -5.50 -0.92 20.39
CA LEU A 181 -6.79 -1.52 20.81
C LEU A 181 -7.14 -1.13 22.25
N SER A 182 -6.15 -1.07 23.14
CA SER A 182 -6.36 -0.65 24.53
C SER A 182 -6.91 0.79 24.65
N LEU A 183 -6.56 1.67 23.72
CA LEU A 183 -7.11 3.02 23.66
C LEU A 183 -8.50 3.03 23.04
N LEU A 184 -8.67 2.33 21.93
CA LEU A 184 -9.94 2.24 21.20
C LEU A 184 -11.04 1.61 22.09
N ASP A 185 -10.70 0.58 22.88
CA ASP A 185 -11.62 -0.08 23.83
C ASP A 185 -11.99 0.81 25.02
N ARG A 186 -11.28 1.90 25.24
CA ARG A 186 -11.61 2.96 26.22
C ARG A 186 -12.31 4.17 25.57
N GLY A 187 -12.66 4.08 24.29
CA GLY A 187 -13.38 5.10 23.56
C GLY A 187 -12.51 6.22 23.01
N PHE A 188 -11.20 6.03 22.83
CA PHE A 188 -10.37 6.97 22.07
C PHE A 188 -10.63 6.83 20.56
N VAL A 189 -10.41 7.95 19.89
CA VAL A 189 -10.30 8.03 18.45
C VAL A 189 -8.87 8.36 18.10
#